data_ce8b56f321ff8d7a09f60226b756d90f
#
_entry.id   ce8b56f321ff8d7a09f60226b756d90f
#
_cell.length_a   1.000
_cell.length_b   1.000
_cell.length_c   1.000
_cell.angle_alpha   90.00
_cell.angle_beta   90.00
_cell.angle_gamma   90.00
#
_symmetry.space_group_name_H-M   'P 1'
#
loop_
_entity.id
_entity.type
_entity.pdbx_description
1 polymer ?
#
loop_
_entity_poly.entity_id
_entity_poly.type
_entity_poly.pdbx_seq_one_letter_code
_entity_poly.pdbx_strand_id
1 'polypeptide(L)'
;EMTPVSEKQAILNGINRLVAEGSTNAAAGLWLGYRVASENFDPAAANRVILLSDGVANVGPTGPDDILAVIKEHAAEGIALTTVGLGMGNYNDTLMEQLADDGDGFYAYVDSMQEAERIFVHKLTGSLLTIAQDAKIQVEFNPETVERYRLVGYENRNVADDDFRNDEVDAGEIGAGHSVTALYELEMLPGVEDTAALVATMRLRWEEPGTGEVIELEQPFMLGDLAAAFEDTAPRFQLAVAVAEYAELLKRSPFAWEGSLADLSAEVQRIDDLL
;
A
#
# COMPACT_ATOMS: atom_id res chain seq x y z
N GLU A 1 -6.41 -15.15 24.18
CA GLU A 1 -6.15 -14.38 25.41
C GLU A 1 -5.00 -13.41 25.15
N MET A 2 -5.21 -12.14 25.50
CA MET A 2 -4.13 -11.13 25.39
C MET A 2 -3.01 -11.46 26.38
N THR A 3 -1.79 -11.48 25.88
CA THR A 3 -0.61 -11.86 26.67
C THR A 3 0.44 -10.73 26.55
N PRO A 4 0.93 -10.16 27.63
CA PRO A 4 1.96 -9.13 27.60
C PRO A 4 3.22 -9.62 26.87
N VAL A 5 3.86 -8.75 26.07
CA VAL A 5 5.10 -9.09 25.34
C VAL A 5 6.23 -9.49 26.28
N SER A 6 6.22 -8.99 27.53
CA SER A 6 7.16 -9.41 28.59
C SER A 6 7.07 -10.91 28.93
N GLU A 7 5.91 -11.54 28.65
CA GLU A 7 5.71 -12.98 28.84
C GLU A 7 6.07 -13.80 27.59
N LYS A 8 7.21 -13.49 26.99
CA LYS A 8 7.67 -14.08 25.71
C LYS A 8 7.56 -15.62 25.68
N GLN A 9 7.88 -16.30 26.78
CA GLN A 9 7.84 -17.76 26.82
C GLN A 9 6.39 -18.29 26.75
N ALA A 10 5.41 -17.60 27.32
CA ALA A 10 4.00 -17.97 27.23
C ALA A 10 3.51 -17.83 25.78
N ILE A 11 3.90 -16.74 25.11
CA ILE A 11 3.59 -16.51 23.68
C ILE A 11 4.20 -17.63 22.81
N LEU A 12 5.49 -17.93 22.97
CA LEU A 12 6.16 -18.98 22.19
C LEU A 12 5.56 -20.36 22.45
N ASN A 13 5.18 -20.66 23.68
CA ASN A 13 4.50 -21.91 24.01
C ASN A 13 3.11 -21.99 23.37
N GLY A 14 2.41 -20.86 23.25
CA GLY A 14 1.14 -20.76 22.51
C GLY A 14 1.33 -21.09 21.04
N ILE A 15 2.30 -20.43 20.39
CA ILE A 15 2.63 -20.63 18.98
C ILE A 15 3.01 -22.09 18.70
N ASN A 16 3.87 -22.69 19.52
CA ASN A 16 4.34 -24.07 19.34
C ASN A 16 3.25 -25.14 19.52
N ARG A 17 2.07 -24.77 20.02
CA ARG A 17 0.90 -25.67 20.12
C ARG A 17 0.02 -25.61 18.87
N LEU A 18 0.25 -24.66 17.98
CA LEU A 18 -0.50 -24.57 16.74
C LEU A 18 -0.14 -25.76 15.85
N VAL A 19 -1.14 -26.49 15.42
CA VAL A 19 -1.01 -27.61 14.48
C VAL A 19 -1.99 -27.40 13.32
N ALA A 20 -1.56 -27.78 12.13
CA ALA A 20 -2.41 -27.73 10.95
C ALA A 20 -3.41 -28.90 11.02
N GLU A 21 -4.65 -28.64 11.39
CA GLU A 21 -5.71 -29.65 11.48
C GLU A 21 -7.04 -29.12 10.88
N GLY A 22 -7.81 -30.01 10.24
CA GLY A 22 -9.16 -29.72 9.77
C GLY A 22 -9.24 -28.82 8.54
N SER A 23 -10.35 -28.06 8.43
CA SER A 23 -10.61 -27.09 7.37
C SER A 23 -10.42 -25.67 7.86
N THR A 24 -10.00 -24.77 6.97
CA THR A 24 -9.75 -23.37 7.29
C THR A 24 -11.07 -22.59 7.34
N ASN A 25 -11.46 -22.12 8.52
CA ASN A 25 -12.57 -21.18 8.71
C ASN A 25 -12.01 -19.79 9.07
N ALA A 26 -11.58 -19.05 8.05
CA ALA A 26 -10.98 -17.73 8.23
C ALA A 26 -11.95 -16.72 8.87
N ALA A 27 -13.25 -16.79 8.54
CA ALA A 27 -14.27 -15.92 9.12
C ALA A 27 -14.38 -16.11 10.64
N ALA A 28 -14.46 -17.34 11.11
CA ALA A 28 -14.51 -17.61 12.55
C ALA A 28 -13.22 -17.16 13.27
N GLY A 29 -12.08 -17.28 12.60
CA GLY A 29 -10.80 -16.78 13.10
C GLY A 29 -10.77 -15.27 13.25
N LEU A 30 -11.23 -14.54 12.23
CA LEU A 30 -11.36 -13.07 12.24
C LEU A 30 -12.31 -12.61 13.34
N TRP A 31 -13.49 -13.18 13.44
CA TRP A 31 -14.45 -12.82 14.49
C TRP A 31 -13.90 -13.05 15.90
N LEU A 32 -13.16 -14.14 16.09
CA LEU A 32 -12.46 -14.40 17.36
C LEU A 32 -11.38 -13.34 17.61
N GLY A 33 -10.62 -12.97 16.59
CA GLY A 33 -9.58 -11.93 16.67
C GLY A 33 -10.18 -10.59 17.07
N TYR A 34 -11.21 -10.12 16.37
CA TYR A 34 -11.88 -8.87 16.66
C TYR A 34 -12.53 -8.86 18.05
N ARG A 35 -13.20 -9.95 18.45
CA ARG A 35 -13.76 -10.05 19.79
C ARG A 35 -12.69 -9.88 20.88
N VAL A 36 -11.53 -10.55 20.73
CA VAL A 36 -10.42 -10.42 21.67
C VAL A 36 -9.84 -9.02 21.66
N ALA A 37 -9.74 -8.39 20.50
CA ALA A 37 -9.27 -7.01 20.38
C ALA A 37 -10.25 -6.02 21.04
N SER A 38 -11.54 -6.14 20.80
CA SER A 38 -12.58 -5.28 21.39
C SER A 38 -12.66 -5.42 22.92
N GLU A 39 -12.55 -6.66 23.45
CA GLU A 39 -12.52 -6.90 24.90
C GLU A 39 -11.32 -6.28 25.60
N ASN A 40 -10.25 -5.94 24.85
CA ASN A 40 -9.01 -5.38 25.36
C ASN A 40 -8.65 -4.04 24.69
N PHE A 41 -9.63 -3.37 24.14
CA PHE A 41 -9.42 -2.10 23.43
C PHE A 41 -8.83 -1.02 24.33
N ASP A 42 -7.76 -0.39 23.85
CA ASP A 42 -7.12 0.75 24.51
C ASP A 42 -7.09 1.95 23.54
N PRO A 43 -7.87 3.01 23.78
CA PRO A 43 -7.92 4.17 22.88
C PRO A 43 -6.60 4.94 22.80
N ALA A 44 -5.64 4.68 23.70
CA ALA A 44 -4.30 5.28 23.68
C ALA A 44 -3.26 4.41 22.96
N ALA A 45 -3.66 3.25 22.44
CA ALA A 45 -2.78 2.30 21.77
C ALA A 45 -3.26 1.96 20.36
N ALA A 46 -2.38 1.49 19.51
CA ALA A 46 -2.76 0.90 18.23
C ALA A 46 -3.44 -0.46 18.45
N ASN A 47 -4.75 -0.53 18.17
CA ASN A 47 -5.53 -1.76 18.24
C ASN A 47 -5.57 -2.41 16.86
N ARG A 48 -5.13 -3.67 16.76
CA ARG A 48 -5.00 -4.31 15.44
C ARG A 48 -5.20 -5.82 15.50
N VAL A 49 -5.89 -6.33 14.49
CA VAL A 49 -5.93 -7.76 14.17
C VAL A 49 -4.96 -8.02 13.00
N ILE A 50 -4.19 -9.10 13.06
CA ILE A 50 -3.31 -9.52 11.97
C ILE A 50 -3.77 -10.90 11.50
N LEU A 51 -4.22 -10.98 10.25
CA LEU A 51 -4.60 -12.21 9.59
C LEU A 51 -3.42 -12.73 8.75
N LEU A 52 -2.91 -13.91 9.09
CA LEU A 52 -1.92 -14.62 8.27
C LEU A 52 -2.61 -15.79 7.56
N SER A 53 -2.45 -15.85 6.23
CA SER A 53 -3.07 -16.93 5.42
C SER A 53 -2.07 -17.47 4.39
N ASP A 54 -2.00 -18.79 4.25
CA ASP A 54 -1.16 -19.50 3.29
C ASP A 54 -1.95 -20.05 2.09
N GLY A 55 -3.20 -19.67 1.95
CA GLY A 55 -4.06 -20.15 0.88
C GLY A 55 -5.30 -19.33 0.64
N VAL A 56 -6.25 -19.91 -0.09
CA VAL A 56 -7.58 -19.34 -0.26
C VAL A 56 -8.22 -19.27 1.12
N ALA A 57 -8.47 -18.08 1.62
CA ALA A 57 -9.41 -17.91 2.71
C ALA A 57 -10.74 -18.51 2.23
N ASN A 58 -10.99 -19.77 2.57
CA ASN A 58 -12.28 -20.40 2.40
C ASN A 58 -13.21 -19.69 3.38
N VAL A 59 -13.78 -18.60 2.88
CA VAL A 59 -14.77 -17.82 3.57
C VAL A 59 -15.84 -18.79 4.06
N GLY A 60 -16.10 -18.78 5.34
CA GLY A 60 -17.11 -19.67 5.95
C GLY A 60 -18.51 -19.50 5.33
N PRO A 61 -19.56 -20.01 5.96
CA PRO A 61 -20.92 -19.96 5.42
C PRO A 61 -21.50 -18.55 5.24
N THR A 62 -20.88 -17.53 5.80
CA THR A 62 -21.13 -16.10 5.55
C THR A 62 -20.47 -15.66 4.25
N GLY A 63 -21.18 -14.95 3.39
CA GLY A 63 -20.65 -14.42 2.14
C GLY A 63 -19.50 -13.41 2.36
N PRO A 64 -18.71 -13.09 1.33
CA PRO A 64 -17.66 -12.05 1.41
C PRO A 64 -18.21 -10.72 1.95
N ASP A 65 -19.38 -10.29 1.52
CA ASP A 65 -20.00 -9.01 1.90
C ASP A 65 -20.28 -8.92 3.41
N ASP A 66 -20.70 -10.03 4.04
CA ASP A 66 -20.97 -10.05 5.50
C ASP A 66 -19.68 -9.90 6.31
N ILE A 67 -18.58 -10.44 5.83
CA ILE A 67 -17.26 -10.33 6.49
C ILE A 67 -16.74 -8.91 6.35
N LEU A 68 -16.82 -8.34 5.15
CA LEU A 68 -16.41 -6.96 4.89
C LEU A 68 -17.19 -5.96 5.73
N ALA A 69 -18.50 -6.17 5.93
CA ALA A 69 -19.32 -5.31 6.78
C ALA A 69 -18.83 -5.32 8.24
N VAL A 70 -18.48 -6.49 8.78
CA VAL A 70 -17.94 -6.62 10.15
C VAL A 70 -16.56 -5.97 10.28
N ILE A 71 -15.71 -6.12 9.26
CA ILE A 71 -14.38 -5.50 9.24
C ILE A 71 -14.52 -3.98 9.29
N LYS A 72 -15.35 -3.38 8.44
CA LYS A 72 -15.62 -1.93 8.42
C LYS A 72 -16.19 -1.42 9.74
N GLU A 73 -17.08 -2.18 10.39
CA GLU A 73 -17.61 -1.81 11.71
C GLU A 73 -16.48 -1.70 12.75
N HIS A 74 -15.58 -2.68 12.81
CA HIS A 74 -14.47 -2.66 13.75
C HIS A 74 -13.37 -1.64 13.38
N ALA A 75 -13.12 -1.40 12.10
CA ALA A 75 -12.24 -0.33 11.64
C ALA A 75 -12.73 1.04 12.12
N ALA A 76 -14.04 1.32 11.95
CA ALA A 76 -14.68 2.53 12.46
C ALA A 76 -14.63 2.66 14.00
N GLU A 77 -14.48 1.54 14.73
CA GLU A 77 -14.21 1.52 16.17
C GLU A 77 -12.73 1.71 16.54
N GLY A 78 -11.83 1.82 15.56
CA GLY A 78 -10.39 2.00 15.73
C GLY A 78 -9.60 0.68 15.89
N ILE A 79 -10.14 -0.45 15.41
CA ILE A 79 -9.46 -1.75 15.39
C ILE A 79 -9.11 -2.12 13.95
N ALA A 80 -7.90 -1.82 13.52
CA ALA A 80 -7.44 -2.06 12.16
C ALA A 80 -7.17 -3.55 11.86
N LEU A 81 -7.27 -3.94 10.57
CA LEU A 81 -6.93 -5.27 10.06
C LEU A 81 -5.73 -5.23 9.14
N THR A 82 -4.66 -5.91 9.50
CA THR A 82 -3.56 -6.19 8.59
C THR A 82 -3.67 -7.61 8.06
N THR A 83 -3.50 -7.80 6.77
CA THR A 83 -3.49 -9.11 6.15
C THR A 83 -2.11 -9.45 5.59
N VAL A 84 -1.67 -10.68 5.83
CA VAL A 84 -0.37 -11.17 5.37
C VAL A 84 -0.54 -12.48 4.64
N GLY A 85 -0.21 -12.47 3.37
CA GLY A 85 -0.19 -13.65 2.53
C GLY A 85 1.11 -14.41 2.64
N LEU A 86 1.04 -15.74 2.73
CA LEU A 86 2.19 -16.62 2.87
C LEU A 86 2.16 -17.71 1.80
N GLY A 87 3.32 -18.09 1.27
CA GLY A 87 3.47 -19.26 0.38
C GLY A 87 3.10 -19.00 -1.08
N MET A 88 3.38 -19.99 -1.93
CA MET A 88 3.11 -19.95 -3.37
C MET A 88 2.04 -20.99 -3.71
N GLY A 89 0.94 -20.58 -4.33
CA GLY A 89 -0.13 -21.50 -4.75
C GLY A 89 -1.47 -20.82 -4.99
N ASN A 90 -2.56 -21.44 -4.55
CA ASN A 90 -3.93 -20.93 -4.63
C ASN A 90 -4.17 -19.81 -3.61
N TYR A 91 -3.51 -18.70 -3.81
CA TYR A 91 -3.61 -17.53 -2.97
C TYR A 91 -4.52 -16.48 -3.62
N ASN A 92 -5.41 -15.85 -2.86
CA ASN A 92 -6.31 -14.81 -3.38
C ASN A 92 -5.84 -13.42 -2.91
N ASP A 93 -4.87 -12.86 -3.63
CA ASP A 93 -4.32 -11.52 -3.39
C ASP A 93 -5.42 -10.47 -3.30
N THR A 94 -6.34 -10.46 -4.27
CA THR A 94 -7.39 -9.45 -4.35
C THR A 94 -8.26 -9.43 -3.10
N LEU A 95 -8.62 -10.61 -2.58
CA LEU A 95 -9.43 -10.67 -1.36
C LEU A 95 -8.65 -10.17 -0.14
N MET A 96 -7.39 -10.58 0.00
CA MET A 96 -6.57 -10.19 1.16
C MET A 96 -6.26 -8.69 1.15
N GLU A 97 -6.03 -8.12 -0.04
CA GLU A 97 -5.89 -6.68 -0.23
C GLU A 97 -7.18 -5.95 0.17
N GLN A 98 -8.34 -6.41 -0.34
CA GLN A 98 -9.64 -5.81 -0.02
C GLN A 98 -9.97 -5.89 1.48
N LEU A 99 -9.68 -7.03 2.14
CA LEU A 99 -9.91 -7.16 3.58
C LEU A 99 -9.05 -6.19 4.39
N ALA A 100 -7.82 -5.93 3.96
CA ALA A 100 -6.94 -4.97 4.64
C ALA A 100 -7.38 -3.53 4.39
N ASP A 101 -7.77 -3.20 3.17
CA ASP A 101 -8.26 -1.89 2.72
C ASP A 101 -9.53 -1.50 3.51
N ASP A 102 -10.56 -2.36 3.48
CA ASP A 102 -11.81 -2.19 4.25
C ASP A 102 -11.60 -2.23 5.79
N GLY A 103 -10.41 -2.61 6.25
CA GLY A 103 -10.05 -2.74 7.67
C GLY A 103 -9.03 -1.70 8.15
N ASP A 104 -8.86 -0.57 7.47
CA ASP A 104 -7.93 0.53 7.80
C ASP A 104 -6.52 0.00 8.11
N GLY A 105 -6.08 -0.99 7.33
CA GLY A 105 -4.80 -1.63 7.52
C GLY A 105 -3.97 -1.71 6.25
N PHE A 106 -3.09 -2.69 6.17
CA PHE A 106 -2.31 -2.92 4.96
C PHE A 106 -2.21 -4.40 4.65
N TYR A 107 -2.04 -4.69 3.37
CA TYR A 107 -1.73 -6.01 2.86
C TYR A 107 -0.23 -6.17 2.62
N ALA A 108 0.30 -7.35 2.97
CA ALA A 108 1.67 -7.73 2.65
C ALA A 108 1.72 -9.18 2.17
N TYR A 109 2.62 -9.46 1.24
CA TYR A 109 2.91 -10.81 0.78
C TYR A 109 4.33 -11.23 1.21
N VAL A 110 4.45 -12.42 1.77
CA VAL A 110 5.69 -12.98 2.30
C VAL A 110 6.04 -14.25 1.55
N ASP A 111 7.01 -14.17 0.67
CA ASP A 111 7.53 -15.31 -0.11
C ASP A 111 8.76 -15.96 0.53
N SER A 112 9.42 -15.26 1.44
CA SER A 112 10.69 -15.67 2.02
C SER A 112 10.83 -15.25 3.49
N MET A 113 11.72 -15.91 4.22
CA MET A 113 12.06 -15.52 5.60
C MET A 113 12.67 -14.11 5.66
N GLN A 114 13.40 -13.71 4.62
CA GLN A 114 13.99 -12.37 4.54
C GLN A 114 12.90 -11.30 4.45
N GLU A 115 11.86 -11.55 3.66
CA GLU A 115 10.71 -10.67 3.55
C GLU A 115 9.90 -10.62 4.85
N ALA A 116 9.72 -11.77 5.52
CA ALA A 116 9.11 -11.81 6.85
C ALA A 116 9.89 -10.95 7.86
N GLU A 117 11.23 -11.05 7.87
CA GLU A 117 12.07 -10.22 8.72
C GLU A 117 11.97 -8.74 8.37
N ARG A 118 11.93 -8.40 7.08
CA ARG A 118 11.74 -7.03 6.62
C ARG A 118 10.44 -6.42 7.13
N ILE A 119 9.34 -7.16 7.05
CA ILE A 119 8.01 -6.68 7.46
C ILE A 119 7.88 -6.64 8.98
N PHE A 120 8.19 -7.76 9.67
CA PHE A 120 7.88 -7.92 11.09
C PHE A 120 8.98 -7.46 12.04
N VAL A 121 10.19 -7.15 11.54
CA VAL A 121 11.29 -6.64 12.36
C VAL A 121 11.67 -5.23 11.94
N HIS A 122 11.98 -5.01 10.65
CA HIS A 122 12.49 -3.73 10.20
C HIS A 122 11.40 -2.69 9.94
N LYS A 123 10.23 -3.11 9.45
CA LYS A 123 9.08 -2.24 9.17
C LYS A 123 7.93 -2.35 10.17
N LEU A 124 8.14 -3.06 11.28
CA LEU A 124 7.07 -3.33 12.25
C LEU A 124 6.39 -2.04 12.76
N THR A 125 7.16 -1.00 13.04
CA THR A 125 6.62 0.28 13.51
C THR A 125 5.71 0.91 12.46
N GLY A 126 6.13 0.91 11.19
CA GLY A 126 5.31 1.39 10.08
C GLY A 126 4.05 0.56 9.84
N SER A 127 4.15 -0.73 10.08
CA SER A 127 3.03 -1.66 9.97
C SER A 127 2.00 -1.55 11.09
N LEU A 128 2.38 -0.95 12.21
CA LEU A 128 1.51 -0.86 13.40
C LEU A 128 1.05 0.56 13.70
N LEU A 129 1.75 1.57 13.22
CA LEU A 129 1.47 2.98 13.51
C LEU A 129 1.06 3.72 12.24
N THR A 130 -0.22 3.95 12.08
CA THR A 130 -0.78 4.84 11.05
C THR A 130 -0.44 6.28 11.42
N ILE A 131 0.16 7.04 10.50
CA ILE A 131 0.54 8.45 10.67
C ILE A 131 -0.28 9.39 9.79
N ALA A 132 -1.01 8.85 8.82
CA ALA A 132 -1.96 9.57 8.00
C ALA A 132 -3.08 8.62 7.59
N GLN A 133 -4.32 9.04 7.77
CA GLN A 133 -5.53 8.34 7.35
C GLN A 133 -6.12 9.06 6.13
N ASP A 134 -6.85 8.32 5.31
CA ASP A 134 -7.49 8.86 4.11
C ASP A 134 -6.55 9.68 3.21
N ALA A 135 -5.32 9.20 3.05
CA ALA A 135 -4.30 9.91 2.29
C ALA A 135 -4.60 9.89 0.78
N LYS A 136 -4.81 11.07 0.21
CA LYS A 136 -5.12 11.30 -1.20
C LYS A 136 -4.05 12.15 -1.85
N ILE A 137 -3.66 11.77 -3.07
CA ILE A 137 -2.73 12.56 -3.91
C ILE A 137 -3.49 12.97 -5.16
N GLN A 138 -3.43 14.24 -5.49
CA GLN A 138 -3.91 14.78 -6.76
C GLN A 138 -2.75 15.48 -7.49
N VAL A 139 -2.63 15.22 -8.77
CA VAL A 139 -1.65 15.90 -9.64
C VAL A 139 -2.40 16.60 -10.76
N GLU A 140 -2.34 17.94 -10.75
CA GLU A 140 -2.94 18.78 -11.77
C GLU A 140 -1.85 19.23 -12.74
N PHE A 141 -1.91 18.75 -13.99
CA PHE A 141 -0.97 19.11 -15.04
C PHE A 141 -1.36 20.42 -15.70
N ASN A 142 -0.35 21.27 -15.98
CA ASN A 142 -0.58 22.53 -16.66
C ASN A 142 -0.75 22.33 -18.18
N PRO A 143 -1.93 22.63 -18.75
CA PRO A 143 -2.18 22.43 -20.17
C PRO A 143 -1.38 23.37 -21.09
N GLU A 144 -0.68 24.38 -20.54
CA GLU A 144 0.23 25.25 -21.31
C GLU A 144 1.63 24.62 -21.47
N THR A 145 1.93 23.54 -20.77
CA THR A 145 3.24 22.87 -20.79
C THR A 145 3.15 21.39 -21.10
N VAL A 146 2.07 20.71 -20.70
CA VAL A 146 1.86 19.27 -20.87
C VAL A 146 0.76 19.01 -21.90
N GLU A 147 1.09 18.31 -22.97
CA GLU A 147 0.14 17.92 -24.01
C GLU A 147 -0.72 16.73 -23.58
N ARG A 148 -0.06 15.71 -22.99
CA ARG A 148 -0.70 14.48 -22.51
C ARG A 148 0.02 13.92 -21.29
N TYR A 149 -0.72 13.18 -20.48
CA TYR A 149 -0.17 12.45 -19.36
C TYR A 149 -0.88 11.12 -19.17
N ARG A 150 -0.20 10.18 -18.50
CA ARG A 150 -0.75 8.88 -18.10
C ARG A 150 -0.22 8.51 -16.72
N LEU A 151 -1.12 8.16 -15.80
CA LEU A 151 -0.75 7.50 -14.54
C LEU A 151 -0.37 6.05 -14.84
N VAL A 152 0.78 5.60 -14.34
CA VAL A 152 1.27 4.24 -14.54
C VAL A 152 0.83 3.37 -13.35
N GLY A 153 -0.03 2.40 -13.61
CA GLY A 153 -0.64 1.59 -12.55
C GLY A 153 -1.79 2.31 -11.83
N TYR A 154 -2.10 1.87 -10.63
CA TYR A 154 -3.18 2.42 -9.78
C TYR A 154 -4.60 2.32 -10.34
N GLU A 155 -4.85 1.43 -11.31
CA GLU A 155 -6.17 1.28 -11.94
C GLU A 155 -7.29 0.97 -10.94
N ASN A 156 -6.95 0.34 -9.80
CA ASN A 156 -7.89 -0.04 -8.74
C ASN A 156 -7.99 0.97 -7.59
N ARG A 157 -7.19 2.05 -7.63
CA ARG A 157 -7.08 3.04 -6.53
C ARG A 157 -7.23 4.47 -7.02
N ASN A 158 -7.92 4.64 -8.13
CA ASN A 158 -8.18 5.96 -8.69
C ASN A 158 -9.32 6.63 -7.92
N VAL A 159 -9.03 7.76 -7.29
CA VAL A 159 -10.01 8.67 -6.70
C VAL A 159 -10.41 9.68 -7.77
N ALA A 160 -11.70 9.92 -7.95
CA ALA A 160 -12.16 10.92 -8.91
C ALA A 160 -11.70 12.33 -8.47
N ASP A 161 -11.40 13.21 -9.43
CA ASP A 161 -10.89 14.56 -9.13
C ASP A 161 -11.82 15.35 -8.21
N ASP A 162 -13.14 15.21 -8.38
CA ASP A 162 -14.15 15.86 -7.55
C ASP A 162 -14.18 15.30 -6.11
N ASP A 163 -13.68 14.09 -5.91
CA ASP A 163 -13.66 13.39 -4.61
C ASP A 163 -12.37 13.62 -3.82
N PHE A 164 -11.39 14.33 -4.36
CA PHE A 164 -10.14 14.63 -3.65
C PHE A 164 -10.38 15.33 -2.29
N ARG A 165 -11.35 16.24 -2.22
CA ARG A 165 -11.73 16.95 -0.97
C ARG A 165 -13.00 16.41 -0.33
N ASN A 166 -13.48 15.26 -0.76
CA ASN A 166 -14.63 14.59 -0.17
C ASN A 166 -14.15 13.66 0.95
N ASP A 167 -14.44 14.01 2.20
CA ASP A 167 -14.03 13.25 3.39
C ASP A 167 -14.89 11.99 3.63
N GLU A 168 -15.95 11.77 2.83
CA GLU A 168 -16.74 10.54 2.84
C GLU A 168 -16.14 9.44 1.94
N VAL A 169 -15.17 9.80 1.10
CA VAL A 169 -14.48 8.87 0.20
C VAL A 169 -13.24 8.33 0.89
N ASP A 170 -13.34 7.07 1.26
CA ASP A 170 -12.26 6.27 1.84
C ASP A 170 -11.01 6.23 0.93
N ALA A 171 -9.83 6.35 1.53
CA ALA A 171 -8.55 6.30 0.85
C ALA A 171 -7.50 5.54 1.69
N GLY A 172 -6.26 5.47 1.21
CA GLY A 172 -5.26 4.62 1.85
C GLY A 172 -4.65 5.20 3.13
N GLU A 173 -4.31 4.33 4.08
CA GLU A 173 -3.54 4.66 5.28
C GLU A 173 -2.05 4.67 5.01
N ILE A 174 -1.36 5.64 5.59
CA ILE A 174 0.10 5.70 5.56
C ILE A 174 0.65 5.37 6.94
N GLY A 175 1.41 4.28 7.01
CA GLY A 175 2.13 3.88 8.21
C GLY A 175 3.48 4.58 8.34
N ALA A 176 3.98 4.71 9.57
CA ALA A 176 5.27 5.33 9.84
C ALA A 176 6.42 4.65 9.06
N GLY A 177 7.14 5.42 8.26
CA GLY A 177 8.23 4.92 7.40
C GLY A 177 7.77 4.24 6.11
N HIS A 178 6.47 4.25 5.78
CA HIS A 178 5.99 3.88 4.46
C HIS A 178 6.31 4.97 3.44
N SER A 179 6.54 4.55 2.22
CA SER A 179 6.61 5.44 1.06
C SER A 179 5.76 4.85 -0.07
N VAL A 180 5.03 5.72 -0.74
CA VAL A 180 4.21 5.38 -1.90
C VAL A 180 4.75 6.17 -3.08
N THR A 181 4.80 5.54 -4.26
CA THR A 181 5.29 6.18 -5.48
C THR A 181 4.19 6.12 -6.54
N ALA A 182 3.73 7.28 -6.99
CA ALA A 182 2.91 7.42 -8.18
C ALA A 182 3.79 7.89 -9.34
N LEU A 183 3.77 7.14 -10.44
CA LEU A 183 4.54 7.45 -11.64
C LEU A 183 3.59 7.97 -12.73
N TYR A 184 4.01 9.04 -13.40
CA TYR A 184 3.31 9.58 -14.55
C TYR A 184 4.24 9.64 -15.76
N GLU A 185 3.75 9.22 -16.89
CA GLU A 185 4.34 9.53 -18.19
C GLU A 185 3.77 10.84 -18.69
N LEU A 186 4.64 11.72 -19.16
CA LEU A 186 4.26 13.04 -19.67
C LEU A 186 4.72 13.21 -21.09
N GLU A 187 3.89 13.82 -21.93
CA GLU A 187 4.29 14.38 -23.21
C GLU A 187 4.21 15.91 -23.12
N MET A 188 5.36 16.55 -23.27
CA MET A 188 5.46 17.99 -23.15
C MET A 188 5.06 18.68 -24.45
N LEU A 189 4.44 19.85 -24.37
CA LEU A 189 4.19 20.68 -25.54
C LEU A 189 5.51 21.09 -26.22
N PRO A 190 5.57 21.11 -27.56
CA PRO A 190 6.77 21.56 -28.29
C PRO A 190 7.13 23.01 -27.97
N GLY A 191 8.44 23.25 -27.74
CA GLY A 191 8.96 24.61 -27.56
C GLY A 191 8.84 25.17 -26.14
N VAL A 192 8.46 24.36 -25.15
CA VAL A 192 8.51 24.73 -23.73
C VAL A 192 9.97 24.59 -23.26
N GLU A 193 10.65 25.73 -23.10
CA GLU A 193 12.09 25.76 -22.72
C GLU A 193 12.33 26.56 -21.43
N ASP A 194 11.34 27.32 -20.96
CA ASP A 194 11.47 28.11 -19.73
C ASP A 194 11.50 27.20 -18.50
N THR A 195 12.63 27.13 -17.85
CA THR A 195 12.82 26.32 -16.63
C THR A 195 11.93 26.74 -15.47
N ALA A 196 11.40 27.97 -15.49
CA ALA A 196 10.43 28.46 -14.50
C ALA A 196 8.97 28.16 -14.90
N ALA A 197 8.74 27.49 -16.03
CA ALA A 197 7.38 27.09 -16.43
C ALA A 197 6.84 26.03 -15.48
N LEU A 198 5.60 26.21 -15.02
CA LEU A 198 4.88 25.23 -14.21
C LEU A 198 4.51 24.02 -15.07
N VAL A 199 4.89 22.83 -14.64
CA VAL A 199 4.52 21.56 -15.28
C VAL A 199 3.31 20.93 -14.60
N ALA A 200 3.32 20.88 -13.28
CA ALA A 200 2.23 20.31 -12.50
C ALA A 200 2.13 20.95 -11.11
N THR A 201 0.96 20.82 -10.50
CA THR A 201 0.74 21.10 -9.09
C THR A 201 0.36 19.78 -8.41
N MET A 202 1.16 19.35 -7.45
CA MET A 202 0.90 18.18 -6.63
C MET A 202 0.19 18.61 -5.37
N ARG A 203 -0.91 17.93 -5.01
CA ARG A 203 -1.62 18.12 -3.74
C ARG A 203 -1.63 16.81 -2.98
N LEU A 204 -1.33 16.89 -1.69
CA LEU A 204 -1.41 15.79 -0.75
C LEU A 204 -2.39 16.20 0.35
N ARG A 205 -3.37 15.35 0.62
CA ARG A 205 -4.38 15.57 1.65
C ARG A 205 -4.49 14.31 2.49
N TRP A 206 -4.59 14.47 3.82
CA TRP A 206 -4.77 13.36 4.76
C TRP A 206 -5.44 13.84 6.03
N GLU A 207 -5.98 12.91 6.80
CA GLU A 207 -6.45 13.12 8.16
C GLU A 207 -5.38 12.69 9.17
N GLU A 208 -5.12 13.55 10.18
CA GLU A 208 -4.16 13.23 11.24
C GLU A 208 -4.80 12.28 12.26
N PRO A 209 -4.23 11.08 12.48
CA PRO A 209 -4.75 10.11 13.42
C PRO A 209 -4.86 10.68 14.84
N GLY A 210 -6.00 10.47 15.48
CA GLY A 210 -6.28 10.87 16.86
C GLY A 210 -6.75 12.30 17.06
N THR A 211 -6.54 13.22 16.11
CA THR A 211 -7.11 14.57 16.13
C THR A 211 -8.27 14.75 15.18
N GLY A 212 -8.31 13.98 14.08
CA GLY A 212 -9.26 14.15 12.99
C GLY A 212 -9.04 15.45 12.20
N GLU A 213 -7.87 16.09 12.36
CA GLU A 213 -7.55 17.30 11.62
C GLU A 213 -7.14 16.94 10.19
N VAL A 214 -7.81 17.55 9.21
CA VAL A 214 -7.47 17.38 7.81
C VAL A 214 -6.37 18.36 7.41
N ILE A 215 -5.29 17.82 6.88
CA ILE A 215 -4.12 18.58 6.42
C ILE A 215 -4.04 18.48 4.89
N GLU A 216 -3.82 19.59 4.22
CA GLU A 216 -3.57 19.66 2.77
C GLU A 216 -2.27 20.41 2.51
N LEU A 217 -1.40 19.79 1.69
CA LEU A 217 -0.15 20.40 1.20
C LEU A 217 -0.23 20.54 -0.31
N GLU A 218 0.33 21.64 -0.83
CA GLU A 218 0.46 21.89 -2.25
C GLU A 218 1.93 22.15 -2.60
N GLN A 219 2.41 21.51 -3.66
CA GLN A 219 3.77 21.65 -4.16
C GLN A 219 3.76 21.83 -5.68
N PRO A 220 4.23 22.97 -6.21
CA PRO A 220 4.44 23.13 -7.64
C PRO A 220 5.64 22.30 -8.12
N PHE A 221 5.58 21.81 -9.35
CA PHE A 221 6.65 21.15 -10.07
C PHE A 221 6.95 21.92 -11.34
N MET A 222 8.18 22.41 -11.46
CA MET A 222 8.61 23.29 -12.54
C MET A 222 9.41 22.48 -13.58
N LEU A 223 9.48 22.99 -14.81
CA LEU A 223 10.29 22.37 -15.87
C LEU A 223 11.77 22.22 -15.46
N GLY A 224 12.29 23.15 -14.69
CA GLY A 224 13.66 23.10 -14.18
C GLY A 224 13.92 22.04 -13.12
N ASP A 225 12.87 21.41 -12.57
CA ASP A 225 12.98 20.30 -11.62
C ASP A 225 13.20 18.95 -12.33
N LEU A 226 12.99 18.88 -13.66
CA LEU A 226 13.26 17.70 -14.46
C LEU A 226 14.77 17.48 -14.57
N ALA A 227 15.22 16.25 -14.34
CA ALA A 227 16.57 15.85 -14.64
C ALA A 227 16.84 15.90 -16.16
N ALA A 228 18.08 16.18 -16.55
CA ALA A 228 18.45 16.27 -17.97
C ALA A 228 18.38 14.90 -18.68
N ALA A 229 18.65 13.83 -17.95
CA ALA A 229 18.54 12.45 -18.43
C ALA A 229 18.02 11.55 -17.30
N PHE A 230 17.50 10.38 -17.67
CA PHE A 230 17.01 9.39 -16.70
C PHE A 230 18.11 8.93 -15.74
N GLU A 231 19.32 8.74 -16.24
CA GLU A 231 20.48 8.31 -15.48
C GLU A 231 20.95 9.35 -14.45
N ASP A 232 20.56 10.61 -14.61
CA ASP A 232 20.87 11.69 -13.65
C ASP A 232 19.87 11.72 -12.47
N THR A 233 18.82 10.91 -12.52
CA THR A 233 17.84 10.83 -11.44
C THR A 233 18.33 9.97 -10.28
N ALA A 234 17.66 10.08 -9.11
CA ALA A 234 18.02 9.26 -7.95
C ALA A 234 17.88 7.76 -8.27
N PRO A 235 18.84 6.89 -7.86
CA PRO A 235 18.79 5.45 -8.16
C PRO A 235 17.51 4.76 -7.72
N ARG A 236 16.91 5.19 -6.61
CA ARG A 236 15.61 4.66 -6.13
C ARG A 236 14.45 5.03 -7.05
N PHE A 237 14.48 6.20 -7.68
CA PHE A 237 13.50 6.58 -8.69
C PHE A 237 13.66 5.72 -9.94
N GLN A 238 14.90 5.52 -10.40
CA GLN A 238 15.19 4.64 -11.53
C GLN A 238 14.71 3.21 -11.27
N LEU A 239 14.88 2.69 -10.04
CA LEU A 239 14.37 1.39 -9.64
C LEU A 239 12.83 1.34 -9.67
N ALA A 240 12.15 2.37 -9.18
CA ALA A 240 10.69 2.44 -9.22
C ALA A 240 10.15 2.41 -10.66
N VAL A 241 10.80 3.14 -11.57
CA VAL A 241 10.47 3.11 -13.01
C VAL A 241 10.70 1.71 -13.61
N ALA A 242 11.84 1.07 -13.31
CA ALA A 242 12.15 -0.28 -13.79
C ALA A 242 11.13 -1.33 -13.29
N VAL A 243 10.65 -1.21 -12.05
CA VAL A 243 9.59 -2.08 -11.50
C VAL A 243 8.26 -1.85 -12.21
N ALA A 244 7.89 -0.60 -12.49
CA ALA A 244 6.69 -0.26 -13.24
C ALA A 244 6.76 -0.82 -14.67
N GLU A 245 7.89 -0.64 -15.34
CA GLU A 245 8.12 -1.19 -16.70
C GLU A 245 8.06 -2.72 -16.72
N TYR A 246 8.58 -3.39 -15.69
CA TYR A 246 8.43 -4.84 -15.54
C TYR A 246 6.95 -5.26 -15.50
N ALA A 247 6.13 -4.53 -14.74
CA ALA A 247 4.69 -4.77 -14.66
C ALA A 247 3.99 -4.53 -16.01
N GLU A 248 4.34 -3.46 -16.72
CA GLU A 248 3.81 -3.16 -18.05
C GLU A 248 4.15 -4.26 -19.08
N LEU A 249 5.38 -4.77 -19.06
CA LEU A 249 5.82 -5.90 -19.89
C LEU A 249 5.04 -7.18 -19.57
N LEU A 250 4.83 -7.51 -18.30
CA LEU A 250 4.04 -8.69 -17.89
C LEU A 250 2.57 -8.58 -18.29
N LYS A 251 1.99 -7.40 -18.14
CA LYS A 251 0.62 -7.10 -18.60
C LYS A 251 0.49 -7.11 -20.13
N ARG A 252 1.59 -7.07 -20.87
CA ARG A 252 1.63 -6.83 -22.33
C ARG A 252 0.92 -5.52 -22.67
N SER A 253 1.16 -4.50 -21.88
CA SER A 253 0.60 -3.17 -22.05
C SER A 253 0.99 -2.59 -23.42
N PRO A 254 0.11 -1.87 -24.11
CA PRO A 254 0.46 -1.14 -25.34
C PRO A 254 1.42 0.02 -25.07
N PHE A 255 1.66 0.37 -23.80
CA PHE A 255 2.56 1.42 -23.36
C PHE A 255 3.89 0.86 -22.82
N ALA A 256 4.05 -0.48 -22.77
CA ALA A 256 5.30 -1.08 -22.37
C ALA A 256 6.42 -0.63 -23.32
N TRP A 257 7.60 -0.39 -22.75
CA TRP A 257 8.79 -0.10 -23.52
C TRP A 257 9.04 -1.16 -24.58
N GLU A 258 9.54 -0.76 -25.76
CA GLU A 258 9.84 -1.68 -26.87
C GLU A 258 11.01 -2.64 -26.57
N GLY A 259 11.64 -2.52 -25.39
CA GLY A 259 12.70 -3.40 -24.92
C GLY A 259 12.23 -4.79 -24.51
N SER A 260 13.16 -5.64 -24.19
CA SER A 260 12.91 -6.99 -23.70
C SER A 260 13.14 -7.11 -22.21
N LEU A 261 12.67 -8.21 -21.58
CA LEU A 261 13.01 -8.54 -20.19
C LEU A 261 14.52 -8.65 -19.96
N ALA A 262 15.30 -9.00 -20.99
CA ALA A 262 16.77 -9.05 -20.90
C ALA A 262 17.37 -7.64 -20.80
N ASP A 263 16.84 -6.69 -21.57
CA ASP A 263 17.29 -5.29 -21.53
C ASP A 263 16.94 -4.66 -20.18
N LEU A 264 15.72 -4.91 -19.68
CA LEU A 264 15.28 -4.47 -18.36
C LEU A 264 16.15 -5.09 -17.24
N SER A 265 16.50 -6.37 -17.34
CA SER A 265 17.39 -7.04 -16.38
C SER A 265 18.77 -6.40 -16.34
N ALA A 266 19.32 -6.00 -17.50
CA ALA A 266 20.60 -5.30 -17.57
C ALA A 266 20.52 -3.91 -16.91
N GLU A 267 19.41 -3.21 -17.13
CA GLU A 267 19.16 -1.90 -16.51
C GLU A 267 19.03 -2.01 -14.98
N VAL A 268 18.26 -2.99 -14.49
CA VAL A 268 18.13 -3.25 -13.04
C VAL A 268 19.49 -3.56 -12.41
N GLN A 269 20.35 -4.35 -13.10
CA GLN A 269 21.71 -4.62 -12.60
C GLN A 269 22.56 -3.34 -12.52
N ARG A 270 22.46 -2.46 -13.51
CA ARG A 270 23.13 -1.14 -13.49
C ARG A 270 22.67 -0.30 -12.31
N ILE A 271 21.37 -0.31 -12.02
CA ILE A 271 20.77 0.44 -10.90
C ILE A 271 21.21 -0.16 -9.55
N ASP A 272 21.24 -1.48 -9.43
CA ASP A 272 21.69 -2.19 -8.21
C ASP A 272 23.14 -1.81 -7.84
N ASP A 273 24.01 -1.64 -8.83
CA ASP A 273 25.39 -1.19 -8.63
C ASP A 273 25.48 0.28 -8.08
N LEU A 274 24.40 1.04 -8.13
CA LEU A 274 24.31 2.43 -7.65
C LEU A 274 23.67 2.55 -6.25
N LEU A 275 22.97 1.52 -5.77
CA LEU A 275 22.26 1.49 -4.48
C LEU A 275 23.13 0.99 -3.34
#